data_d71af0eb797d624211cbd95a04314b1e
#
_entry.id   d71af0eb797d624211cbd95a04314b1e
#
_cell.length_a   1.000
_cell.length_b   1.000
_cell.length_c   1.000
_cell.angle_alpha   90.00
_cell.angle_beta   90.00
_cell.angle_gamma   90.00
#
_symmetry.space_group_name_H-M   'P 1'
#
loop_
_entity.id
_entity.type
_entity.pdbx_description
1 polymer ?
#
loop_
_entity_poly.entity_id
_entity_poly.type
_entity_poly.pdbx_seq_one_letter_code
_entity_poly.pdbx_strand_id
1 'polypeptide(L)'
;MTTHVHQFICLKDNFGVLVHDSSSGATASIDVPDADAVIAAAEEKGWRVTDLLITHHHADHVQGMPGLKAKFPKLRVYGPAQEATRIGGIDVPLKEGDLARVGAIAAKVIDTPGHTAGHISYWFEEDQIAFCADTLFALGCGRVFETPMAVMWSSLLKLANLPGETEIYCGHEYTESNARFALTIEPDNAALKARAEDVFKRRAAGQVTLPTTIALELTTNPFLRAEEPSVQANLGMSGADPAAVFAEIRSRKDKF
;
A
#
# COMPACT_ATOMS: atom_id res chain seq x y z
N MET A 1 12.44 13.42 14.27
CA MET A 1 11.76 13.12 13.00
C MET A 1 11.10 14.39 12.48
N THR A 2 11.27 14.69 11.20
CA THR A 2 10.64 15.84 10.54
C THR A 2 9.41 15.42 9.73
N THR A 3 9.25 14.09 9.53
CA THR A 3 8.17 13.48 8.73
C THR A 3 6.94 13.22 9.58
N HIS A 4 5.81 13.74 9.14
CA HIS A 4 4.50 13.49 9.75
C HIS A 4 3.57 12.85 8.72
N VAL A 5 2.89 11.77 9.11
CA VAL A 5 1.88 11.11 8.28
C VAL A 5 0.50 11.42 8.84
N HIS A 6 -0.41 11.83 7.96
CA HIS A 6 -1.83 11.98 8.28
C HIS A 6 -2.65 11.11 7.34
N GLN A 7 -3.28 10.08 7.90
CA GLN A 7 -4.15 9.14 7.18
C GLN A 7 -5.62 9.45 7.50
N PHE A 8 -6.47 9.38 6.49
CA PHE A 8 -7.92 9.58 6.60
C PHE A 8 -8.65 8.69 5.60
N ILE A 9 -9.94 8.45 5.82
CA ILE A 9 -10.76 7.70 4.87
C ILE A 9 -11.24 8.61 3.76
N CYS A 10 -11.06 8.18 2.51
CA CYS A 10 -11.64 8.75 1.30
C CYS A 10 -12.66 7.78 0.71
N LEU A 11 -13.60 8.28 -0.06
CA LEU A 11 -14.61 7.46 -0.73
C LEU A 11 -15.27 6.47 0.24
N LYS A 12 -15.37 5.18 -0.13
CA LYS A 12 -15.97 4.15 0.70
C LYS A 12 -14.97 3.48 1.64
N ASP A 13 -13.80 3.14 1.14
CA ASP A 13 -12.78 2.35 1.84
C ASP A 13 -11.34 2.72 1.45
N ASN A 14 -11.13 3.67 0.52
CA ASN A 14 -9.80 4.16 0.18
C ASN A 14 -9.21 4.95 1.35
N PHE A 15 -7.92 4.80 1.56
CA PHE A 15 -7.17 5.71 2.40
C PHE A 15 -6.64 6.89 1.58
N GLY A 16 -6.87 8.11 2.08
CA GLY A 16 -6.08 9.27 1.71
C GLY A 16 -4.92 9.41 2.69
N VAL A 17 -3.74 9.74 2.19
CA VAL A 17 -2.55 9.90 3.02
C VAL A 17 -1.80 11.16 2.63
N LEU A 18 -1.49 11.99 3.63
CA LEU A 18 -0.59 13.14 3.51
C LEU A 18 0.71 12.84 4.24
N VAL A 19 1.83 13.14 3.58
CA VAL A 19 3.19 13.07 4.16
C VAL A 19 3.75 14.48 4.19
N HIS A 20 4.05 14.98 5.39
CA HIS A 20 4.49 16.36 5.62
C HIS A 20 5.92 16.41 6.17
N ASP A 21 6.77 17.19 5.53
CA ASP A 21 8.08 17.57 6.04
C ASP A 21 7.98 18.88 6.84
N SER A 22 8.02 18.79 8.17
CA SER A 22 7.90 19.96 9.05
C SER A 22 9.10 20.92 8.95
N SER A 23 10.23 20.48 8.41
CA SER A 23 11.43 21.32 8.26
C SER A 23 11.31 22.30 7.09
N SER A 24 10.67 21.89 6.00
CA SER A 24 10.48 22.70 4.79
C SER A 24 9.05 23.20 4.62
N GLY A 25 8.08 22.61 5.31
CA GLY A 25 6.65 22.86 5.12
C GLY A 25 6.05 22.20 3.87
N ALA A 26 6.82 21.39 3.15
CA ALA A 26 6.32 20.65 1.98
C ALA A 26 5.41 19.50 2.40
N THR A 27 4.38 19.23 1.60
CA THR A 27 3.45 18.12 1.85
C THR A 27 3.17 17.38 0.56
N ALA A 28 3.28 16.07 0.59
CA ALA A 28 2.81 15.22 -0.50
C ALA A 28 1.49 14.55 -0.17
N SER A 29 0.60 14.42 -1.16
CA SER A 29 -0.44 13.39 -1.14
C SER A 29 0.11 12.12 -1.76
N ILE A 30 -0.14 10.96 -1.12
CA ILE A 30 0.08 9.66 -1.73
C ILE A 30 -1.24 9.27 -2.39
N ASP A 31 -1.23 9.18 -3.70
CA ASP A 31 -2.44 9.10 -4.52
C ASP A 31 -3.45 10.23 -4.24
N VAL A 32 -4.53 10.25 -4.97
CA VAL A 32 -5.61 11.23 -4.80
C VAL A 32 -6.96 10.62 -5.17
N PRO A 33 -7.54 9.78 -4.29
CA PRO A 33 -8.85 9.18 -4.51
C PRO A 33 -9.96 10.22 -4.69
N ASP A 34 -9.89 11.30 -3.90
CA ASP A 34 -10.86 12.39 -3.88
C ASP A 34 -10.13 13.70 -3.56
N ALA A 35 -10.24 14.68 -4.46
CA ALA A 35 -9.54 15.96 -4.30
C ALA A 35 -10.05 16.76 -3.11
N ASP A 36 -11.37 16.78 -2.89
CA ASP A 36 -11.99 17.59 -1.83
C ASP A 36 -11.61 17.02 -0.45
N ALA A 37 -11.59 15.69 -0.31
CA ALA A 37 -11.14 15.03 0.91
C ALA A 37 -9.66 15.31 1.22
N VAL A 38 -8.78 15.24 0.21
CA VAL A 38 -7.35 15.56 0.36
C VAL A 38 -7.15 17.02 0.75
N ILE A 39 -7.87 17.95 0.10
CA ILE A 39 -7.81 19.40 0.40
C ILE A 39 -8.27 19.65 1.84
N ALA A 40 -9.41 19.09 2.23
CA ALA A 40 -9.97 19.27 3.57
C ALA A 40 -9.02 18.75 4.65
N ALA A 41 -8.42 17.57 4.45
CA ALA A 41 -7.45 17.00 5.38
C ALA A 41 -6.17 17.86 5.49
N ALA A 42 -5.69 18.41 4.39
CA ALA A 42 -4.54 19.31 4.40
C ALA A 42 -4.87 20.63 5.13
N GLU A 43 -6.05 21.21 4.87
CA GLU A 43 -6.52 22.44 5.52
C GLU A 43 -6.71 22.22 7.04
N GLU A 44 -7.25 21.08 7.47
CA GLU A 44 -7.39 20.72 8.90
C GLU A 44 -6.03 20.73 9.62
N LYS A 45 -4.97 20.26 8.96
CA LYS A 45 -3.60 20.24 9.49
C LYS A 45 -2.87 21.57 9.32
N GLY A 46 -3.42 22.53 8.60
CA GLY A 46 -2.72 23.77 8.22
C GLY A 46 -1.59 23.51 7.22
N TRP A 47 -1.62 22.41 6.48
CA TRP A 47 -0.63 22.01 5.49
C TRP A 47 -1.02 22.46 4.08
N ARG A 48 0.00 22.71 3.26
CA ARG A 48 -0.19 23.00 1.85
C ARG A 48 0.38 21.89 1.00
N VAL A 49 -0.44 21.24 0.19
CA VAL A 49 0.01 20.19 -0.72
C VAL A 49 0.89 20.80 -1.82
N THR A 50 2.11 20.32 -1.91
CA THR A 50 3.13 20.75 -2.88
C THR A 50 3.45 19.68 -3.91
N ASP A 51 3.24 18.41 -3.55
CA ASP A 51 3.60 17.24 -4.33
C ASP A 51 2.47 16.20 -4.31
N LEU A 52 2.38 15.42 -5.38
CA LEU A 52 1.48 14.27 -5.51
C LEU A 52 2.31 13.08 -5.97
N LEU A 53 2.31 12.00 -5.21
CA LEU A 53 3.03 10.76 -5.47
C LEU A 53 2.03 9.68 -5.87
N ILE A 54 1.90 9.42 -7.15
CA ILE A 54 0.97 8.42 -7.71
C ILE A 54 1.66 7.04 -7.71
N THR A 55 0.94 6.03 -7.24
CA THR A 55 1.42 4.65 -7.19
C THR A 55 1.09 3.86 -8.46
N HIS A 56 -0.11 4.03 -9.01
CA HIS A 56 -0.59 3.34 -10.22
C HIS A 56 -1.80 4.07 -10.85
N HIS A 57 -2.28 3.58 -11.99
CA HIS A 57 -3.24 4.29 -12.85
C HIS A 57 -4.72 4.08 -12.53
N HIS A 58 -5.11 3.26 -11.57
CA HIS A 58 -6.54 3.03 -11.29
C HIS A 58 -7.26 4.30 -10.88
N ALA A 59 -8.52 4.42 -11.29
CA ALA A 59 -9.27 5.66 -11.15
C ALA A 59 -9.35 6.16 -9.71
N ASP A 60 -9.57 5.26 -8.77
CA ASP A 60 -9.66 5.56 -7.33
C ASP A 60 -8.31 5.89 -6.67
N HIS A 61 -7.23 5.99 -7.45
CA HIS A 61 -5.93 6.51 -7.04
C HIS A 61 -5.54 7.81 -7.74
N VAL A 62 -6.19 8.13 -8.89
CA VAL A 62 -5.79 9.29 -9.72
C VAL A 62 -6.93 10.26 -10.04
N GLN A 63 -8.20 9.88 -9.84
CA GLN A 63 -9.34 10.67 -10.32
C GLN A 63 -9.45 12.06 -9.70
N GLY A 64 -8.90 12.28 -8.51
CA GLY A 64 -8.87 13.60 -7.86
C GLY A 64 -7.77 14.53 -8.38
N MET A 65 -6.82 14.05 -9.22
CA MET A 65 -5.67 14.85 -9.66
C MET A 65 -6.07 16.17 -10.35
N PRO A 66 -7.08 16.24 -11.24
CA PRO A 66 -7.48 17.51 -11.83
C PRO A 66 -7.95 18.54 -10.80
N GLY A 67 -8.73 18.11 -9.80
CA GLY A 67 -9.19 18.98 -8.70
C GLY A 67 -8.04 19.47 -7.84
N LEU A 68 -7.09 18.57 -7.51
CA LEU A 68 -5.91 18.95 -6.73
C LEU A 68 -5.00 19.92 -7.48
N LYS A 69 -4.78 19.73 -8.80
CA LYS A 69 -4.04 20.67 -9.66
C LYS A 69 -4.74 22.03 -9.77
N ALA A 70 -6.06 22.07 -9.81
CA ALA A 70 -6.83 23.32 -9.82
C ALA A 70 -6.65 24.12 -8.52
N LYS A 71 -6.69 23.46 -7.37
CA LYS A 71 -6.46 24.09 -6.04
C LYS A 71 -5.00 24.52 -5.85
N PHE A 72 -4.05 23.69 -6.31
CA PHE A 72 -2.60 23.90 -6.17
C PHE A 72 -1.92 23.96 -7.54
N PRO A 73 -1.93 25.10 -8.26
CA PRO A 73 -1.42 25.18 -9.65
C PRO A 73 0.09 24.91 -9.80
N LYS A 74 0.85 24.88 -8.69
CA LYS A 74 2.28 24.54 -8.66
C LYS A 74 2.53 23.10 -8.16
N LEU A 75 1.47 22.30 -8.06
CA LEU A 75 1.58 20.90 -7.64
C LEU A 75 2.50 20.15 -8.61
N ARG A 76 3.50 19.47 -8.07
CA ARG A 76 4.40 18.60 -8.83
C ARG A 76 3.93 17.16 -8.70
N VAL A 77 3.72 16.49 -9.81
CA VAL A 77 3.20 15.12 -9.86
C VAL A 77 4.30 14.15 -10.22
N TYR A 78 4.59 13.25 -9.30
CA TYR A 78 5.43 12.08 -9.50
C TYR A 78 4.55 10.86 -9.81
N GLY A 79 5.06 9.90 -10.56
CA GLY A 79 4.34 8.65 -10.78
C GLY A 79 5.13 7.67 -11.65
N PRO A 80 4.63 6.44 -11.80
CA PRO A 80 5.33 5.38 -12.52
C PRO A 80 5.55 5.72 -13.98
N ALA A 81 6.79 5.66 -14.44
CA ALA A 81 7.16 5.92 -15.84
C ALA A 81 6.41 4.98 -16.81
N GLN A 82 6.19 3.72 -16.42
CA GLN A 82 5.50 2.74 -17.25
C GLN A 82 4.00 3.07 -17.46
N GLU A 83 3.38 3.79 -16.54
CA GLU A 83 1.96 4.14 -16.59
C GLU A 83 1.71 5.63 -16.91
N ALA A 84 2.77 6.40 -17.16
CA ALA A 84 2.69 7.84 -17.35
C ALA A 84 1.71 8.27 -18.46
N THR A 85 1.63 7.50 -19.55
CA THR A 85 0.69 7.76 -20.65
C THR A 85 -0.76 7.46 -20.24
N ARG A 86 -1.00 6.42 -19.44
CA ARG A 86 -2.36 6.05 -18.95
C ARG A 86 -2.87 7.03 -17.92
N ILE A 87 -1.99 7.46 -16.98
CA ILE A 87 -2.34 8.43 -15.93
C ILE A 87 -2.54 9.81 -16.53
N GLY A 88 -1.63 10.23 -17.41
CA GLY A 88 -1.59 11.60 -17.92
C GLY A 88 -1.15 12.61 -16.85
N GLY A 89 -0.47 13.67 -17.25
CA GLY A 89 -0.14 14.79 -16.36
C GLY A 89 0.89 14.51 -15.26
N ILE A 90 1.70 13.44 -15.37
CA ILE A 90 2.89 13.21 -14.55
C ILE A 90 3.98 14.18 -15.00
N ASP A 91 4.55 14.93 -14.04
CA ASP A 91 5.63 15.87 -14.28
C ASP A 91 7.00 15.19 -14.16
N VAL A 92 7.12 14.21 -13.24
CA VAL A 92 8.35 13.47 -12.95
C VAL A 92 8.06 11.96 -13.03
N PRO A 93 8.31 11.32 -14.16
CA PRO A 93 8.17 9.87 -14.29
C PRO A 93 9.31 9.16 -13.54
N LEU A 94 8.95 8.14 -12.73
CA LEU A 94 9.83 7.42 -11.83
C LEU A 94 9.98 5.95 -12.22
N LYS A 95 11.14 5.37 -11.88
CA LYS A 95 11.50 3.95 -12.06
C LYS A 95 12.13 3.41 -10.78
N GLU A 96 12.34 2.11 -10.73
CA GLU A 96 13.06 1.42 -9.64
C GLU A 96 14.32 2.17 -9.22
N GLY A 97 14.44 2.46 -7.91
CA GLY A 97 15.59 3.12 -7.29
C GLY A 97 15.63 4.64 -7.41
N ASP A 98 14.75 5.27 -8.20
CA ASP A 98 14.64 6.74 -8.24
C ASP A 98 14.18 7.29 -6.90
N LEU A 99 14.38 8.61 -6.71
CA LEU A 99 13.96 9.31 -5.50
C LEU A 99 12.84 10.31 -5.79
N ALA A 100 11.70 10.15 -5.12
CA ALA A 100 10.68 11.17 -5.03
C ALA A 100 10.97 12.09 -3.84
N ARG A 101 11.16 13.40 -4.08
CA ARG A 101 11.51 14.37 -3.04
C ARG A 101 10.32 15.22 -2.64
N VAL A 102 10.10 15.31 -1.33
CA VAL A 102 9.08 16.14 -0.70
C VAL A 102 9.79 17.05 0.31
N GLY A 103 10.09 18.28 -0.12
CA GLY A 103 10.95 19.17 0.70
C GLY A 103 12.34 18.58 0.94
N ALA A 104 12.70 18.36 2.20
CA ALA A 104 13.96 17.76 2.61
C ALA A 104 13.93 16.24 2.72
N ILE A 105 12.73 15.62 2.78
CA ILE A 105 12.58 14.17 2.85
C ILE A 105 12.51 13.55 1.45
N ALA A 106 12.88 12.28 1.33
CA ALA A 106 12.88 11.58 0.06
C ALA A 106 12.41 10.13 0.22
N ALA A 107 11.55 9.70 -0.70
CA ALA A 107 11.15 8.31 -0.83
C ALA A 107 11.93 7.64 -1.96
N LYS A 108 12.50 6.47 -1.69
CA LYS A 108 13.02 5.57 -2.72
C LYS A 108 11.87 4.84 -3.39
N VAL A 109 11.89 4.80 -4.71
CA VAL A 109 10.91 4.06 -5.52
C VAL A 109 11.28 2.58 -5.58
N ILE A 110 10.30 1.73 -5.34
CA ILE A 110 10.38 0.28 -5.49
C ILE A 110 9.34 -0.11 -6.56
N ASP A 111 9.77 -0.68 -7.68
CA ASP A 111 8.84 -1.27 -8.65
C ASP A 111 8.15 -2.48 -8.03
N THR A 112 6.83 -2.42 -7.95
CA THR A 112 5.98 -3.46 -7.36
C THR A 112 4.87 -3.87 -8.33
N PRO A 113 5.22 -4.32 -9.56
CA PRO A 113 4.24 -4.78 -10.53
C PRO A 113 3.47 -5.99 -10.01
N GLY A 114 2.23 -6.10 -10.44
CA GLY A 114 1.35 -7.21 -10.02
C GLY A 114 -0.11 -6.82 -10.15
N HIS A 115 -0.57 -5.93 -9.30
CA HIS A 115 -1.91 -5.36 -9.38
C HIS A 115 -2.11 -4.60 -10.70
N THR A 116 -1.18 -3.72 -11.03
CA THR A 116 -0.98 -3.20 -12.39
C THR A 116 0.44 -3.50 -12.86
N ALA A 117 0.69 -3.41 -14.16
CA ALA A 117 2.00 -3.75 -14.74
C ALA A 117 3.11 -2.76 -14.37
N GLY A 118 2.73 -1.51 -14.08
CA GLY A 118 3.68 -0.44 -13.76
C GLY A 118 3.56 0.09 -12.33
N HIS A 119 2.87 -0.63 -11.43
CA HIS A 119 2.71 -0.21 -10.03
C HIS A 119 4.06 0.03 -9.35
N ILE A 120 4.15 1.13 -8.56
CA ILE A 120 5.32 1.44 -7.73
C ILE A 120 4.91 1.68 -6.28
N SER A 121 5.85 1.43 -5.36
CA SER A 121 5.74 1.76 -3.95
C SER A 121 6.76 2.84 -3.59
N TYR A 122 6.48 3.62 -2.54
CA TYR A 122 7.36 4.69 -2.05
C TYR A 122 7.86 4.32 -0.66
N TRP A 123 9.17 4.23 -0.47
CA TRP A 123 9.80 3.91 0.80
C TRP A 123 10.65 5.08 1.32
N PHE A 124 10.19 5.71 2.39
CA PHE A 124 10.92 6.72 3.16
C PHE A 124 11.84 5.97 4.15
N GLU A 125 13.04 5.64 3.67
CA GLU A 125 13.99 4.76 4.37
C GLU A 125 14.40 5.32 5.74
N GLU A 126 14.71 6.61 5.82
CA GLU A 126 15.15 7.28 7.06
C GLU A 126 14.07 7.29 8.15
N ASP A 127 12.80 7.30 7.76
CA ASP A 127 11.64 7.30 8.65
C ASP A 127 11.05 5.90 8.86
N GLN A 128 11.51 4.90 8.11
CA GLN A 128 10.99 3.53 8.09
C GLN A 128 9.48 3.48 7.78
N ILE A 129 9.06 4.20 6.76
CA ILE A 129 7.66 4.27 6.32
C ILE A 129 7.58 3.88 4.84
N ALA A 130 6.65 2.97 4.49
CA ALA A 130 6.41 2.60 3.11
C ALA A 130 4.93 2.72 2.72
N PHE A 131 4.68 3.29 1.55
CA PHE A 131 3.37 3.40 0.92
C PHE A 131 3.33 2.43 -0.25
N CYS A 132 2.59 1.34 -0.10
CA CYS A 132 2.56 0.25 -1.06
C CYS A 132 1.20 0.08 -1.76
N ALA A 133 0.27 1.02 -1.54
CA ALA A 133 -1.06 1.08 -2.14
C ALA A 133 -1.67 -0.33 -2.34
N ASP A 134 -1.84 -0.78 -3.58
CA ASP A 134 -2.55 -2.02 -3.89
C ASP A 134 -1.61 -3.22 -4.16
N THR A 135 -0.38 -3.16 -3.65
CA THR A 135 0.52 -4.32 -3.66
C THR A 135 0.38 -5.14 -2.38
N LEU A 136 0.70 -4.57 -1.21
CA LEU A 136 0.63 -5.25 0.08
C LEU A 136 -0.44 -4.60 0.97
N PHE A 137 -1.46 -5.36 1.34
CA PHE A 137 -2.47 -4.97 2.32
C PHE A 137 -2.19 -5.60 3.67
N ALA A 138 -2.70 -4.99 4.73
CA ALA A 138 -2.74 -5.66 6.03
C ALA A 138 -3.51 -6.98 5.91
N LEU A 139 -2.83 -8.10 6.26
CA LEU A 139 -3.32 -9.48 6.13
C LEU A 139 -3.70 -9.89 4.69
N GLY A 140 -3.21 -9.20 3.66
CA GLY A 140 -3.61 -9.44 2.30
C GLY A 140 -2.63 -8.92 1.24
N CYS A 141 -3.04 -9.01 -0.01
CA CYS A 141 -2.38 -8.37 -1.15
C CYS A 141 -3.41 -7.98 -2.21
N GLY A 142 -3.02 -7.13 -3.15
CA GLY A 142 -3.85 -6.74 -4.27
C GLY A 142 -4.25 -7.88 -5.19
N ARG A 143 -5.34 -7.71 -5.93
CA ARG A 143 -5.67 -8.59 -7.05
C ARG A 143 -4.64 -8.44 -8.16
N VAL A 144 -4.40 -9.52 -8.88
CA VAL A 144 -3.45 -9.55 -10.00
C VAL A 144 -4.23 -9.49 -11.30
N PHE A 145 -4.20 -8.33 -11.98
CA PHE A 145 -4.99 -8.13 -13.19
C PHE A 145 -4.16 -8.15 -14.47
N GLU A 146 -2.94 -7.59 -14.42
CA GLU A 146 -2.18 -7.26 -15.63
C GLU A 146 -0.90 -8.09 -15.78
N THR A 147 -0.56 -8.91 -14.79
CA THR A 147 0.70 -9.67 -14.78
C THR A 147 0.48 -11.13 -14.37
N PRO A 148 1.45 -12.03 -14.60
CA PRO A 148 1.45 -13.34 -13.97
C PRO A 148 1.54 -13.25 -12.43
N MET A 149 0.95 -14.22 -11.72
CA MET A 149 0.98 -14.30 -10.25
C MET A 149 2.39 -14.28 -9.66
N ALA A 150 3.36 -14.92 -10.33
CA ALA A 150 4.76 -14.92 -9.91
C ALA A 150 5.40 -13.52 -9.89
N VAL A 151 4.91 -12.58 -10.70
CA VAL A 151 5.37 -11.18 -10.69
C VAL A 151 4.92 -10.48 -9.42
N MET A 152 3.64 -10.62 -9.04
CA MET A 152 3.15 -10.09 -7.75
C MET A 152 3.89 -10.73 -6.57
N TRP A 153 4.12 -12.04 -6.60
CA TRP A 153 4.91 -12.71 -5.57
C TRP A 153 6.30 -12.08 -5.42
N SER A 154 7.01 -11.87 -6.54
CA SER A 154 8.31 -11.19 -6.52
C SER A 154 8.25 -9.76 -5.95
N SER A 155 7.18 -9.02 -6.24
CA SER A 155 6.95 -7.67 -5.69
C SER A 155 6.71 -7.70 -4.18
N LEU A 156 5.91 -8.66 -3.71
CA LEU A 156 5.69 -8.86 -2.27
C LEU A 156 6.98 -9.21 -1.53
N LEU A 157 7.84 -10.04 -2.12
CA LEU A 157 9.16 -10.37 -1.54
C LEU A 157 10.07 -9.13 -1.44
N LYS A 158 10.03 -8.19 -2.39
CA LYS A 158 10.77 -6.92 -2.27
C LYS A 158 10.33 -6.13 -1.02
N LEU A 159 9.02 -6.03 -0.79
CA LEU A 159 8.46 -5.34 0.38
C LEU A 159 8.75 -6.12 1.68
N ALA A 160 8.65 -7.44 1.66
CA ALA A 160 8.95 -8.31 2.80
C ALA A 160 10.40 -8.22 3.27
N ASN A 161 11.33 -7.82 2.38
CA ASN A 161 12.74 -7.62 2.70
C ASN A 161 13.06 -6.23 3.30
N LEU A 162 12.09 -5.35 3.47
CA LEU A 162 12.27 -4.10 4.21
C LEU A 162 12.49 -4.40 5.70
N PRO A 163 13.10 -3.49 6.47
CA PRO A 163 13.25 -3.66 7.92
C PRO A 163 11.91 -3.99 8.60
N GLY A 164 11.94 -4.89 9.58
CA GLY A 164 10.72 -5.42 10.22
C GLY A 164 9.83 -4.34 10.86
N GLU A 165 10.42 -3.27 11.36
CA GLU A 165 9.76 -2.12 11.96
C GLU A 165 9.18 -1.12 10.95
N THR A 166 9.44 -1.31 9.64
CA THR A 166 8.88 -0.43 8.60
C THR A 166 7.36 -0.42 8.67
N GLU A 167 6.79 0.76 8.91
CA GLU A 167 5.35 0.99 8.87
C GLU A 167 4.84 0.94 7.44
N ILE A 168 3.79 0.17 7.21
CA ILE A 168 3.17 -0.03 5.90
C ILE A 168 1.81 0.63 5.85
N TYR A 169 1.63 1.48 4.84
CA TYR A 169 0.36 2.11 4.48
C TYR A 169 -0.10 1.59 3.12
N CYS A 170 -1.27 0.98 3.05
CA CYS A 170 -1.87 0.48 1.82
C CYS A 170 -3.05 1.35 1.36
N GLY A 171 -3.58 1.07 0.16
CA GLY A 171 -4.61 1.90 -0.48
C GLY A 171 -6.00 1.80 0.14
N HIS A 172 -6.33 0.69 0.81
CA HIS A 172 -7.69 0.40 1.24
C HIS A 172 -7.81 -0.22 2.63
N GLU A 173 -8.94 0.05 3.31
CA GLU A 173 -9.32 -0.58 4.58
C GLU A 173 -9.99 -1.95 4.34
N TYR A 174 -9.22 -2.91 3.87
CA TYR A 174 -9.69 -4.29 3.63
C TYR A 174 -9.34 -5.28 4.73
N THR A 175 -8.74 -4.82 5.83
CA THR A 175 -8.11 -5.67 6.85
C THR A 175 -9.08 -6.65 7.48
N GLU A 176 -10.33 -6.25 7.75
CA GLU A 176 -11.33 -7.17 8.31
C GLU A 176 -11.65 -8.33 7.37
N SER A 177 -11.91 -8.05 6.08
CA SER A 177 -12.14 -9.08 5.06
C SER A 177 -10.91 -9.96 4.86
N ASN A 178 -9.72 -9.38 4.92
CA ASN A 178 -8.47 -10.10 4.81
C ASN A 178 -8.24 -11.02 6.01
N ALA A 179 -8.52 -10.55 7.24
CA ALA A 179 -8.41 -11.34 8.47
C ALA A 179 -9.33 -12.58 8.42
N ARG A 180 -10.59 -12.40 8.01
CA ARG A 180 -11.55 -13.52 7.84
C ARG A 180 -11.02 -14.56 6.86
N PHE A 181 -10.46 -14.11 5.73
CA PHE A 181 -9.86 -15.01 4.75
C PHE A 181 -8.59 -15.68 5.30
N ALA A 182 -7.66 -14.92 5.89
CA ALA A 182 -6.39 -15.43 6.41
C ALA A 182 -6.60 -16.58 7.40
N LEU A 183 -7.61 -16.48 8.27
CA LEU A 183 -7.99 -17.54 9.20
C LEU A 183 -8.45 -18.84 8.51
N THR A 184 -8.91 -18.79 7.27
CA THR A 184 -9.22 -20.02 6.49
C THR A 184 -7.97 -20.70 5.95
N ILE A 185 -6.88 -19.96 5.79
CA ILE A 185 -5.59 -20.46 5.28
C ILE A 185 -4.73 -21.02 6.44
N GLU A 186 -4.64 -20.27 7.55
CA GLU A 186 -3.83 -20.64 8.73
C GLU A 186 -4.68 -20.64 10.00
N PRO A 187 -5.63 -21.57 10.14
CA PRO A 187 -6.54 -21.62 11.29
C PRO A 187 -5.84 -21.86 12.63
N ASP A 188 -4.61 -22.38 12.62
CA ASP A 188 -3.85 -22.71 13.83
C ASP A 188 -2.74 -21.69 14.16
N ASN A 189 -2.57 -20.64 13.33
CA ASN A 189 -1.61 -19.57 13.61
C ASN A 189 -2.12 -18.68 14.77
N ALA A 190 -1.49 -18.84 15.95
CA ALA A 190 -1.91 -18.13 17.16
C ALA A 190 -1.73 -16.59 17.03
N ALA A 191 -0.67 -16.15 16.36
CA ALA A 191 -0.43 -14.72 16.12
C ALA A 191 -1.50 -14.12 15.21
N LEU A 192 -1.89 -14.84 14.16
CA LEU A 192 -2.97 -14.45 13.27
C LEU A 192 -4.32 -14.36 14.00
N LYS A 193 -4.64 -15.35 14.85
CA LYS A 193 -5.88 -15.32 15.66
C LYS A 193 -5.94 -14.08 16.54
N ALA A 194 -4.89 -13.80 17.30
CA ALA A 194 -4.83 -12.64 18.18
C ALA A 194 -4.97 -11.31 17.39
N ARG A 195 -4.28 -11.22 16.24
CA ARG A 195 -4.38 -10.06 15.36
C ARG A 195 -5.79 -9.89 14.78
N ALA A 196 -6.43 -10.99 14.35
CA ALA A 196 -7.78 -10.95 13.78
C ALA A 196 -8.81 -10.47 14.83
N GLU A 197 -8.69 -10.90 16.09
CA GLU A 197 -9.54 -10.42 17.19
C GLU A 197 -9.40 -8.91 17.41
N ASP A 198 -8.17 -8.36 17.40
CA ASP A 198 -7.94 -6.92 17.50
C ASP A 198 -8.53 -6.17 16.29
N VAL A 199 -8.32 -6.67 15.07
CA VAL A 199 -8.90 -6.10 13.84
C VAL A 199 -10.42 -6.05 13.94
N PHE A 200 -11.09 -7.14 14.31
CA PHE A 200 -12.55 -7.17 14.43
C PHE A 200 -13.06 -6.20 15.50
N LYS A 201 -12.35 -6.09 16.62
CA LYS A 201 -12.67 -5.13 17.68
C LYS A 201 -12.55 -3.68 17.20
N ARG A 202 -11.42 -3.34 16.53
CA ARG A 202 -11.21 -1.99 15.97
C ARG A 202 -12.28 -1.65 14.93
N ARG A 203 -12.54 -2.57 13.99
CA ARG A 203 -13.53 -2.32 12.93
C ARG A 203 -14.96 -2.18 13.47
N ALA A 204 -15.33 -2.98 14.47
CA ALA A 204 -16.60 -2.82 15.17
C ALA A 204 -16.74 -1.46 15.89
N ALA A 205 -15.61 -0.87 16.32
CA ALA A 205 -15.56 0.47 16.91
C ALA A 205 -15.41 1.60 15.85
N GLY A 206 -15.45 1.29 14.55
CA GLY A 206 -15.24 2.27 13.47
C GLY A 206 -13.80 2.77 13.34
N GLN A 207 -12.83 2.12 14.01
CA GLN A 207 -11.42 2.51 13.97
C GLN A 207 -10.71 1.90 12.77
N VAL A 208 -9.75 2.62 12.21
CA VAL A 208 -8.87 2.13 11.14
C VAL A 208 -7.84 1.14 11.69
N THR A 209 -7.33 0.26 10.81
CA THR A 209 -6.40 -0.81 11.20
C THR A 209 -4.95 -0.57 10.78
N LEU A 210 -4.70 0.47 9.98
CA LEU A 210 -3.37 0.89 9.56
C LEU A 210 -2.77 1.98 10.48
N PRO A 211 -1.44 2.16 10.50
CA PRO A 211 -0.45 1.36 9.77
C PRO A 211 -0.30 -0.05 10.34
N THR A 212 0.25 -0.95 9.52
CA THR A 212 0.79 -2.24 9.93
C THR A 212 2.33 -2.21 9.84
N THR A 213 3.04 -3.28 10.17
CA THR A 213 4.50 -3.37 10.02
C THR A 213 4.90 -4.61 9.23
N ILE A 214 6.06 -4.58 8.61
CA ILE A 214 6.61 -5.74 7.89
C ILE A 214 6.71 -6.96 8.82
N ALA A 215 7.21 -6.80 10.05
CA ALA A 215 7.31 -7.90 11.01
C ALA A 215 5.94 -8.53 11.31
N LEU A 216 4.90 -7.71 11.46
CA LEU A 216 3.55 -8.20 11.73
C LEU A 216 2.96 -8.93 10.50
N GLU A 217 3.21 -8.41 9.30
CA GLU A 217 2.79 -9.06 8.06
C GLU A 217 3.51 -10.41 7.85
N LEU A 218 4.81 -10.48 8.07
CA LEU A 218 5.58 -11.73 7.94
C LEU A 218 5.08 -12.85 8.88
N THR A 219 4.53 -12.49 10.03
CA THR A 219 4.04 -13.48 11.00
C THR A 219 2.58 -13.87 10.79
N THR A 220 1.79 -13.07 10.08
CA THR A 220 0.32 -13.24 10.06
C THR A 220 -0.33 -13.17 8.68
N ASN A 221 0.36 -12.61 7.67
CA ASN A 221 -0.21 -12.46 6.33
C ASN A 221 0.07 -13.71 5.47
N PRO A 222 -0.93 -14.52 5.11
CA PRO A 222 -0.71 -15.76 4.37
C PRO A 222 -0.07 -15.54 2.99
N PHE A 223 -0.23 -14.35 2.41
CA PHE A 223 0.37 -14.01 1.11
C PHE A 223 1.88 -13.77 1.19
N LEU A 224 2.45 -13.49 2.37
CA LEU A 224 3.90 -13.43 2.62
C LEU A 224 4.45 -14.74 3.18
N ARG A 225 3.60 -15.71 3.46
CA ARG A 225 3.93 -16.96 4.15
C ARG A 225 3.81 -18.20 3.24
N ALA A 226 3.85 -18.00 1.92
CA ALA A 226 3.74 -19.10 0.96
C ALA A 226 4.89 -20.12 1.05
N GLU A 227 6.01 -19.77 1.69
CA GLU A 227 7.15 -20.67 1.96
C GLU A 227 6.95 -21.50 3.24
N GLU A 228 6.02 -21.12 4.11
CA GLU A 228 5.82 -21.76 5.39
C GLU A 228 5.24 -23.19 5.23
N PRO A 229 5.89 -24.21 5.83
CA PRO A 229 5.40 -25.58 5.72
C PRO A 229 3.97 -25.78 6.20
N SER A 230 3.53 -25.04 7.23
CA SER A 230 2.15 -25.08 7.74
C SER A 230 1.15 -24.58 6.72
N VAL A 231 1.43 -23.47 6.02
CA VAL A 231 0.59 -22.93 4.95
C VAL A 231 0.48 -23.95 3.82
N GLN A 232 1.61 -24.47 3.34
CA GLN A 232 1.65 -25.45 2.28
C GLN A 232 0.87 -26.73 2.64
N ALA A 233 1.02 -27.21 3.87
CA ALA A 233 0.29 -28.40 4.35
C ALA A 233 -1.23 -28.14 4.39
N ASN A 234 -1.66 -27.00 4.91
CA ASN A 234 -3.08 -26.64 4.98
C ASN A 234 -3.73 -26.51 3.59
N LEU A 235 -2.93 -26.16 2.58
CA LEU A 235 -3.39 -26.06 1.18
C LEU A 235 -3.29 -27.40 0.43
N GLY A 236 -2.66 -28.44 1.01
CA GLY A 236 -2.35 -29.69 0.33
C GLY A 236 -1.22 -29.56 -0.70
N MET A 237 -0.32 -28.60 -0.51
CA MET A 237 0.76 -28.22 -1.43
C MET A 237 2.15 -28.35 -0.80
N SER A 238 2.35 -29.29 0.11
CA SER A 238 3.64 -29.49 0.79
C SER A 238 4.80 -29.68 -0.20
N GLY A 239 5.83 -28.87 -0.07
CA GLY A 239 7.03 -28.89 -0.94
C GLY A 239 6.82 -28.25 -2.32
N ALA A 240 5.69 -27.60 -2.57
CA ALA A 240 5.46 -26.88 -3.81
C ALA A 240 6.29 -25.59 -3.88
N ASP A 241 6.48 -25.09 -5.10
CA ASP A 241 7.09 -23.78 -5.34
C ASP A 241 6.28 -22.66 -4.65
N PRO A 242 6.90 -21.77 -3.88
CA PRO A 242 6.21 -20.69 -3.16
C PRO A 242 5.36 -19.79 -4.06
N ALA A 243 5.80 -19.50 -5.28
CA ALA A 243 5.00 -18.72 -6.22
C ALA A 243 3.70 -19.44 -6.63
N ALA A 244 3.72 -20.78 -6.73
CA ALA A 244 2.52 -21.57 -6.99
C ALA A 244 1.60 -21.60 -5.76
N VAL A 245 2.15 -21.67 -4.56
CA VAL A 245 1.39 -21.58 -3.30
C VAL A 245 0.73 -20.21 -3.17
N PHE A 246 1.46 -19.13 -3.42
CA PHE A 246 0.92 -17.77 -3.47
C PHE A 246 -0.24 -17.67 -4.48
N ALA A 247 -0.07 -18.22 -5.68
CA ALA A 247 -1.10 -18.19 -6.72
C ALA A 247 -2.39 -18.92 -6.26
N GLU A 248 -2.26 -20.05 -5.57
CA GLU A 248 -3.41 -20.77 -5.00
C GLU A 248 -4.11 -19.95 -3.90
N ILE A 249 -3.33 -19.33 -2.97
CA ILE A 249 -3.90 -18.45 -1.94
C ILE A 249 -4.67 -17.30 -2.60
N ARG A 250 -4.09 -16.64 -3.61
CA ARG A 250 -4.76 -15.53 -4.31
C ARG A 250 -6.03 -15.99 -5.02
N SER A 251 -5.98 -17.15 -5.71
CA SER A 251 -7.14 -17.73 -6.37
C SER A 251 -8.28 -18.06 -5.39
N ARG A 252 -7.95 -18.57 -4.19
CA ARG A 252 -8.96 -18.79 -3.14
C ARG A 252 -9.56 -17.48 -2.65
N LYS A 253 -8.74 -16.45 -2.43
CA LYS A 253 -9.23 -15.13 -2.01
C LYS A 253 -10.13 -14.47 -3.06
N ASP A 254 -9.87 -14.69 -4.34
CA ASP A 254 -10.70 -14.13 -5.43
C ASP A 254 -12.11 -14.75 -5.50
N LYS A 255 -12.28 -15.93 -4.89
CA LYS A 255 -13.56 -16.65 -4.81
C LYS A 255 -14.25 -16.52 -3.45
N PHE A 256 -13.55 -15.92 -2.46
CA PHE A 256 -14.02 -15.72 -1.09
C PHE A 256 -14.92 -14.49 -0.99
#